data_bd8b54e703d0b58b2ae7b0e04268707f
#
_entry.id   bd8b54e703d0b58b2ae7b0e04268707f
#
_cell.length_a   1.000
_cell.length_b   1.000
_cell.length_c   1.000
_cell.angle_alpha   90.00
_cell.angle_beta   90.00
_cell.angle_gamma   90.00
#
_symmetry.space_group_name_H-M   'P 1'
#
loop_
_entity.id
_entity.type
_entity.pdbx_description
1 polymer ?
#
loop_
_entity_poly.entity_id
_entity_poly.type
_entity_poly.pdbx_seq_one_letter_code
_entity_poly.pdbx_strand_id
1 'polypeptide(L)'
;RYGEFGACHRNEPSGALHGIMRVRGFTQDDGHIFCTEDQIEAEVTAFHQQAMKVYADFGFSEIAMKIALRPEPRLGDDATWDKAENALRAALRAAGVEWEELPGEGAFYGPKIEYHMRDSIGRGWQVGTMQVDFMMPQRLGAEYVDESSTKRHPVMLHRAIVGSMERFIGILIENHAGAFPAWLAPIQAVAMNITDAQADYVAEVRKTLMNQGFRVESDLRNEKIGYKIREHTLQKVPYLLVVGDREKETGTIAVRTREGVDLGSMPVAEFAAKLAAENGPAA
;
A
#
# COMPACT_ATOMS: atom_id res chain seq x y z
N ARG A 1 6.81 13.60 -14.99
CA ARG A 1 6.06 12.90 -13.96
C ARG A 1 6.45 13.45 -12.59
N TYR A 2 5.45 13.72 -11.74
CA TYR A 2 5.60 14.16 -10.37
C TYR A 2 4.88 13.19 -9.46
N GLY A 3 5.32 13.07 -8.22
CA GLY A 3 4.66 12.25 -7.20
C GLY A 3 5.03 12.73 -5.81
N GLU A 4 4.08 12.60 -4.89
CA GLU A 4 4.25 12.96 -3.49
C GLU A 4 3.39 12.09 -2.58
N PHE A 5 3.71 12.05 -1.32
CA PHE A 5 2.76 11.68 -0.28
C PHE A 5 2.17 12.97 0.29
N GLY A 6 1.06 13.39 -0.31
CA GLY A 6 0.43 14.69 -0.05
C GLY A 6 -0.57 14.66 1.09
N ALA A 7 -0.50 15.64 2.01
CA ALA A 7 -1.52 15.82 3.04
C ALA A 7 -2.77 16.49 2.43
N CYS A 8 -3.89 15.76 2.43
CA CYS A 8 -5.16 16.20 1.86
C CYS A 8 -6.19 16.44 2.96
N HIS A 9 -7.02 17.46 2.76
CA HIS A 9 -8.13 17.79 3.65
C HIS A 9 -9.42 17.93 2.85
N ARG A 10 -10.48 17.25 3.29
CA ARG A 10 -11.82 17.32 2.69
C ARG A 10 -12.86 17.66 3.74
N ASN A 11 -13.76 18.58 3.42
CA ASN A 11 -14.89 18.92 4.30
C ASN A 11 -15.98 17.85 4.20
N GLU A 12 -15.65 16.62 4.64
CA GLU A 12 -16.62 15.54 4.70
C GLU A 12 -17.71 15.82 5.74
N PRO A 13 -19.00 15.60 5.42
CA PRO A 13 -20.06 15.72 6.41
C PRO A 13 -19.89 14.66 7.50
N SER A 14 -20.29 14.97 8.73
CA SER A 14 -20.10 14.09 9.90
C SER A 14 -20.71 12.69 9.70
N GLY A 15 -21.86 12.59 9.03
CA GLY A 15 -22.52 11.31 8.73
C GLY A 15 -21.83 10.44 7.70
N ALA A 16 -20.83 10.97 6.97
CA ALA A 16 -20.03 10.21 6.01
C ALA A 16 -18.74 9.64 6.59
N LEU A 17 -18.33 10.05 7.79
CA LEU A 17 -17.10 9.59 8.44
C LEU A 17 -17.22 8.12 8.82
N HIS A 18 -16.13 7.33 8.62
CA HIS A 18 -16.14 5.90 8.87
C HIS A 18 -14.78 5.37 9.31
N GLY A 19 -14.50 5.43 10.62
CA GLY A 19 -13.20 5.02 11.17
C GLY A 19 -12.04 5.65 10.41
N ILE A 20 -11.02 4.88 10.04
CA ILE A 20 -9.92 5.33 9.18
C ILE A 20 -10.23 5.19 7.69
N MET A 21 -11.36 4.57 7.32
CA MET A 21 -11.75 4.36 5.92
C MET A 21 -12.22 5.65 5.23
N ARG A 22 -12.80 6.59 6.00
CA ARG A 22 -13.23 7.88 5.48
C ARG A 22 -13.06 8.95 6.54
N VAL A 23 -12.04 9.78 6.38
CA VAL A 23 -11.59 10.81 7.31
C VAL A 23 -11.51 12.16 6.61
N ARG A 24 -11.43 13.25 7.37
CA ARG A 24 -11.31 14.62 6.83
C ARG A 24 -9.87 15.00 6.49
N GLY A 25 -8.89 14.45 7.20
CA GLY A 25 -7.47 14.63 6.91
C GLY A 25 -6.82 13.29 6.61
N PHE A 26 -6.14 13.16 5.47
CA PHE A 26 -5.51 11.91 5.04
C PHE A 26 -4.28 12.19 4.18
N THR A 27 -3.45 11.17 4.02
CA THR A 27 -2.29 11.21 3.14
C THR A 27 -2.60 10.46 1.86
N GLN A 28 -2.31 11.07 0.70
CA GLN A 28 -2.50 10.45 -0.60
C GLN A 28 -1.17 10.20 -1.31
N ASP A 29 -1.04 9.07 -1.98
CA ASP A 29 0.05 8.77 -2.93
C ASP A 29 -0.23 9.43 -4.27
N ASP A 30 -0.23 10.76 -4.27
CA ASP A 30 -0.64 11.55 -5.42
C ASP A 30 0.46 11.62 -6.48
N GLY A 31 0.05 11.55 -7.75
CA GLY A 31 0.97 11.65 -8.85
C GLY A 31 0.32 12.25 -10.10
N HIS A 32 1.13 13.00 -10.86
CA HIS A 32 0.73 13.67 -12.07
C HIS A 32 1.68 13.34 -13.22
N ILE A 33 1.11 12.95 -14.35
CA ILE A 33 1.86 12.65 -15.57
C ILE A 33 1.44 13.66 -16.63
N PHE A 34 2.40 14.38 -17.19
CA PHE A 34 2.18 15.25 -18.33
C PHE A 34 2.62 14.50 -19.58
N CYS A 35 1.72 14.35 -20.55
CA CYS A 35 1.95 13.60 -21.76
C CYS A 35 1.23 14.23 -22.98
N THR A 36 1.52 13.75 -24.17
CA THR A 36 0.76 14.06 -25.37
C THR A 36 -0.48 13.18 -25.47
N GLU A 37 -1.45 13.54 -26.32
CA GLU A 37 -2.70 12.77 -26.47
C GLU A 37 -2.44 11.32 -26.90
N ASP A 38 -1.49 11.09 -27.78
CA ASP A 38 -1.11 9.76 -28.27
C ASP A 38 -0.41 8.88 -27.23
N GLN A 39 0.12 9.48 -26.16
CA GLN A 39 0.76 8.77 -25.07
C GLN A 39 -0.22 8.30 -23.98
N ILE A 40 -1.46 8.77 -23.95
CA ILE A 40 -2.43 8.49 -22.88
C ILE A 40 -2.61 6.98 -22.68
N GLU A 41 -2.88 6.23 -23.75
CA GLU A 41 -3.14 4.79 -23.66
C GLU A 41 -1.95 4.03 -23.05
N ALA A 42 -0.73 4.35 -23.49
CA ALA A 42 0.49 3.73 -22.98
C ALA A 42 0.73 4.05 -21.50
N GLU A 43 0.51 5.30 -21.08
CA GLU A 43 0.68 5.74 -19.69
C GLU A 43 -0.39 5.10 -18.77
N VAL A 44 -1.65 5.04 -19.20
CA VAL A 44 -2.73 4.40 -18.46
C VAL A 44 -2.49 2.90 -18.32
N THR A 45 -2.04 2.23 -19.39
CA THR A 45 -1.70 0.81 -19.38
C THR A 45 -0.55 0.51 -18.41
N ALA A 46 0.52 1.30 -18.48
CA ALA A 46 1.67 1.16 -17.57
C ALA A 46 1.28 1.37 -16.11
N PHE A 47 0.45 2.39 -15.84
CA PHE A 47 -0.09 2.61 -14.49
C PHE A 47 -0.94 1.43 -14.02
N HIS A 48 -1.85 0.92 -14.86
CA HIS A 48 -2.68 -0.23 -14.52
C HIS A 48 -1.83 -1.43 -14.12
N GLN A 49 -0.82 -1.78 -14.91
CA GLN A 49 0.09 -2.88 -14.62
C GLN A 49 0.81 -2.69 -13.29
N GLN A 50 1.29 -1.46 -13.02
CA GLN A 50 1.94 -1.13 -11.75
C GLN A 50 0.99 -1.23 -10.57
N ALA A 51 -0.24 -0.70 -10.71
CA ALA A 51 -1.25 -0.76 -9.65
C ALA A 51 -1.63 -2.20 -9.30
N MET A 52 -1.89 -3.04 -10.31
CA MET A 52 -2.22 -4.45 -10.11
C MET A 52 -1.09 -5.22 -9.46
N LYS A 53 0.17 -4.93 -9.85
CA LYS A 53 1.34 -5.51 -9.18
C LYS A 53 1.40 -5.12 -7.71
N VAL A 54 1.26 -3.83 -7.39
CA VAL A 54 1.27 -3.35 -6.00
C VAL A 54 0.17 -4.02 -5.19
N TYR A 55 -1.05 -4.11 -5.70
CA TYR A 55 -2.14 -4.79 -5.00
C TYR A 55 -1.84 -6.26 -4.73
N ALA A 56 -1.29 -6.97 -5.72
CA ALA A 56 -0.89 -8.36 -5.55
C ALA A 56 0.22 -8.51 -4.50
N ASP A 57 1.22 -7.62 -4.49
CA ASP A 57 2.31 -7.60 -3.51
C ASP A 57 1.77 -7.46 -2.06
N PHE A 58 0.65 -6.75 -1.88
CA PHE A 58 -0.03 -6.61 -0.59
C PHE A 58 -1.05 -7.73 -0.29
N GLY A 59 -1.22 -8.69 -1.21
CA GLY A 59 -2.09 -9.86 -1.01
C GLY A 59 -3.54 -9.66 -1.49
N PHE A 60 -3.80 -8.66 -2.33
CA PHE A 60 -5.12 -8.43 -2.93
C PHE A 60 -5.20 -9.01 -4.34
N SER A 61 -6.08 -9.98 -4.54
CA SER A 61 -6.32 -10.63 -5.84
C SER A 61 -7.59 -10.17 -6.55
N GLU A 62 -8.55 -9.63 -5.81
CA GLU A 62 -9.86 -9.23 -6.35
C GLU A 62 -10.00 -7.71 -6.35
N ILE A 63 -9.80 -7.12 -7.52
CA ILE A 63 -9.93 -5.68 -7.74
C ILE A 63 -11.05 -5.44 -8.73
N ALA A 64 -12.12 -4.76 -8.32
CA ALA A 64 -13.18 -4.34 -9.22
C ALA A 64 -12.80 -3.00 -9.87
N MET A 65 -12.88 -2.94 -11.20
CA MET A 65 -12.61 -1.72 -11.95
C MET A 65 -13.88 -1.07 -12.43
N LYS A 66 -13.90 0.27 -12.37
CA LYS A 66 -15.02 1.07 -12.84
C LYS A 66 -14.48 2.25 -13.65
N ILE A 67 -15.26 2.71 -14.64
CA ILE A 67 -15.00 3.97 -15.35
C ILE A 67 -16.12 4.93 -14.99
N ALA A 68 -15.79 5.99 -14.28
CA ALA A 68 -16.69 7.09 -13.98
C ALA A 68 -16.68 8.08 -15.16
N LEU A 69 -17.85 8.26 -15.77
CA LEU A 69 -18.05 9.00 -16.99
C LEU A 69 -18.53 10.43 -16.72
N ARG A 70 -18.64 11.22 -17.78
CA ARG A 70 -19.01 12.65 -17.75
C ARG A 70 -20.22 12.95 -16.87
N PRO A 71 -20.11 13.92 -15.95
CA PRO A 71 -21.24 14.41 -15.16
C PRO A 71 -21.92 15.63 -15.83
N GLU A 72 -22.99 16.09 -15.22
CA GLU A 72 -23.60 17.41 -15.48
C GLU A 72 -23.67 18.20 -14.14
N PRO A 73 -23.14 19.43 -14.07
CA PRO A 73 -22.41 20.17 -15.11
C PRO A 73 -20.94 19.70 -15.22
N ARG A 74 -20.33 19.96 -16.38
CA ARG A 74 -18.91 19.64 -16.68
C ARG A 74 -18.18 20.77 -17.39
N LEU A 75 -16.86 20.70 -17.45
CA LEU A 75 -16.00 21.53 -18.28
C LEU A 75 -15.69 20.82 -19.62
N GLY A 76 -15.43 21.62 -20.66
CA GLY A 76 -15.08 21.12 -21.97
C GLY A 76 -16.28 20.72 -22.84
N ASP A 77 -16.02 20.40 -24.08
CA ASP A 77 -17.00 19.96 -25.07
C ASP A 77 -17.12 18.43 -25.12
N ASP A 78 -18.16 17.97 -25.81
CA ASP A 78 -18.41 16.52 -25.95
C ASP A 78 -17.28 15.79 -26.68
N ALA A 79 -16.66 16.42 -27.68
CA ALA A 79 -15.58 15.78 -28.42
C ALA A 79 -14.34 15.51 -27.53
N THR A 80 -14.02 16.43 -26.63
CA THR A 80 -12.93 16.25 -25.64
C THR A 80 -13.26 15.12 -24.68
N TRP A 81 -14.50 15.06 -24.19
CA TRP A 81 -14.95 13.98 -23.32
C TRP A 81 -14.96 12.63 -24.00
N ASP A 82 -15.42 12.56 -25.26
CA ASP A 82 -15.40 11.33 -26.06
C ASP A 82 -13.98 10.79 -26.21
N LYS A 83 -13.01 11.66 -26.49
CA LYS A 83 -11.59 11.27 -26.55
C LYS A 83 -11.10 10.70 -25.21
N ALA A 84 -11.35 11.40 -24.11
CA ALA A 84 -10.90 11.01 -22.79
C ALA A 84 -11.49 9.67 -22.36
N GLU A 85 -12.81 9.52 -22.47
CA GLU A 85 -13.51 8.28 -22.11
C GLU A 85 -13.07 7.11 -22.99
N ASN A 86 -12.92 7.32 -24.30
CA ASN A 86 -12.48 6.27 -25.22
C ASN A 86 -11.04 5.84 -24.96
N ALA A 87 -10.14 6.77 -24.58
CA ALA A 87 -8.77 6.44 -24.21
C ALA A 87 -8.72 5.52 -22.97
N LEU A 88 -9.54 5.79 -21.94
CA LEU A 88 -9.63 4.93 -20.76
C LEU A 88 -10.20 3.54 -21.11
N ARG A 89 -11.26 3.49 -21.94
CA ARG A 89 -11.83 2.21 -22.41
C ARG A 89 -10.82 1.40 -23.24
N ALA A 90 -10.06 2.07 -24.12
CA ALA A 90 -9.04 1.41 -24.94
C ALA A 90 -7.94 0.78 -24.07
N ALA A 91 -7.45 1.50 -23.07
CA ALA A 91 -6.44 1.00 -22.16
C ALA A 91 -6.91 -0.24 -21.38
N LEU A 92 -8.14 -0.23 -20.84
CA LEU A 92 -8.69 -1.40 -20.12
C LEU A 92 -8.95 -2.58 -21.05
N ARG A 93 -9.39 -2.36 -22.28
CA ARG A 93 -9.52 -3.43 -23.30
C ARG A 93 -8.17 -4.05 -23.61
N ALA A 94 -7.15 -3.22 -23.82
CA ALA A 94 -5.79 -3.68 -24.10
C ALA A 94 -5.22 -4.51 -22.93
N ALA A 95 -5.60 -4.18 -21.69
CA ALA A 95 -5.25 -4.93 -20.50
C ALA A 95 -6.07 -6.23 -20.32
N GLY A 96 -7.11 -6.45 -21.12
CA GLY A 96 -7.96 -7.64 -21.05
C GLY A 96 -8.81 -7.75 -19.79
N VAL A 97 -9.14 -6.62 -19.18
CA VAL A 97 -9.90 -6.56 -17.92
C VAL A 97 -11.35 -6.13 -18.14
N GLU A 98 -12.26 -6.61 -17.30
CA GLU A 98 -13.65 -6.18 -17.28
C GLU A 98 -13.84 -4.97 -16.36
N TRP A 99 -14.80 -4.11 -16.67
CA TRP A 99 -15.15 -2.94 -15.87
C TRP A 99 -16.63 -2.64 -15.91
N GLU A 100 -17.08 -1.89 -14.92
CA GLU A 100 -18.42 -1.29 -14.85
C GLU A 100 -18.35 0.19 -15.27
N GLU A 101 -19.30 0.68 -16.04
CA GLU A 101 -19.42 2.11 -16.33
C GLU A 101 -20.36 2.79 -15.33
N LEU A 102 -19.94 3.94 -14.83
CA LEU A 102 -20.66 4.78 -13.89
C LEU A 102 -21.01 6.14 -14.57
N PRO A 103 -22.13 6.23 -15.30
CA PRO A 103 -22.54 7.47 -15.95
C PRO A 103 -22.80 8.58 -14.91
N GLY A 104 -22.20 9.75 -15.13
CA GLY A 104 -22.41 10.91 -14.25
C GLY A 104 -21.52 10.99 -13.01
N GLU A 105 -20.69 9.97 -12.74
CA GLU A 105 -19.84 9.90 -11.53
C GLU A 105 -18.41 10.43 -11.74
N GLY A 106 -18.09 10.84 -12.96
CA GLY A 106 -16.79 11.46 -13.26
C GLY A 106 -16.61 12.80 -12.55
N ALA A 107 -15.37 13.27 -12.46
CA ALA A 107 -15.12 14.63 -12.02
C ALA A 107 -15.54 15.63 -13.12
N PHE A 108 -15.88 16.86 -12.72
CA PHE A 108 -16.33 17.87 -13.68
C PHE A 108 -15.29 18.25 -14.77
N TYR A 109 -14.04 17.85 -14.60
CA TYR A 109 -12.93 18.16 -15.51
C TYR A 109 -12.35 16.92 -16.25
N GLY A 110 -12.79 15.70 -15.93
CA GLY A 110 -12.33 14.51 -16.64
C GLY A 110 -12.89 13.19 -16.12
N PRO A 111 -12.98 12.18 -17.00
CA PRO A 111 -13.36 10.82 -16.62
C PRO A 111 -12.22 10.14 -15.87
N LYS A 112 -12.54 9.08 -15.12
CA LYS A 112 -11.55 8.36 -14.33
C LYS A 112 -11.81 6.85 -14.31
N ILE A 113 -10.73 6.06 -14.27
CA ILE A 113 -10.75 4.68 -13.83
C ILE A 113 -10.67 4.66 -12.30
N GLU A 114 -11.53 3.90 -11.66
CA GLU A 114 -11.52 3.65 -10.23
C GLU A 114 -11.21 2.18 -9.95
N TYR A 115 -10.30 1.95 -9.00
CA TYR A 115 -9.94 0.63 -8.49
C TYR A 115 -10.59 0.44 -7.13
N HIS A 116 -11.40 -0.61 -6.98
CA HIS A 116 -12.16 -0.87 -5.77
C HIS A 116 -11.72 -2.18 -5.12
N MET A 117 -11.48 -2.13 -3.81
CA MET A 117 -11.23 -3.29 -2.95
C MET A 117 -12.41 -3.54 -2.04
N ARG A 118 -12.57 -4.79 -1.60
CA ARG A 118 -13.56 -5.15 -0.59
C ARG A 118 -12.93 -5.20 0.80
N ASP A 119 -13.66 -4.71 1.79
CA ASP A 119 -13.30 -4.93 3.19
C ASP A 119 -13.74 -6.33 3.68
N SER A 120 -13.43 -6.65 4.94
CA SER A 120 -13.72 -7.96 5.54
C SER A 120 -15.19 -8.36 5.58
N ILE A 121 -16.10 -7.40 5.44
CA ILE A 121 -17.56 -7.64 5.38
C ILE A 121 -18.14 -7.42 3.99
N GLY A 122 -17.29 -7.30 2.95
CA GLY A 122 -17.68 -7.24 1.55
C GLY A 122 -18.07 -5.88 1.03
N ARG A 123 -17.92 -4.78 1.79
CA ARG A 123 -18.17 -3.42 1.29
C ARG A 123 -17.05 -2.99 0.34
N GLY A 124 -17.44 -2.41 -0.81
CA GLY A 124 -16.48 -1.86 -1.78
C GLY A 124 -15.95 -0.49 -1.37
N TRP A 125 -14.64 -0.30 -1.45
CA TRP A 125 -13.95 0.97 -1.21
C TRP A 125 -13.08 1.33 -2.39
N GLN A 126 -13.27 2.52 -2.95
CA GLN A 126 -12.33 3.06 -3.92
C GLN A 126 -10.97 3.29 -3.25
N VAL A 127 -9.93 2.78 -3.88
CA VAL A 127 -8.52 2.98 -3.50
C VAL A 127 -7.78 3.69 -4.61
N GLY A 128 -7.45 3.04 -5.69
CA GLY A 128 -6.72 3.64 -6.80
C GLY A 128 -7.59 4.47 -7.74
N THR A 129 -6.94 5.39 -8.44
CA THR A 129 -7.57 6.25 -9.45
C THR A 129 -6.58 6.57 -10.55
N MET A 130 -7.06 6.56 -11.81
CA MET A 130 -6.38 7.15 -12.96
C MET A 130 -7.37 8.05 -13.68
N GLN A 131 -7.10 9.34 -13.73
CA GLN A 131 -7.99 10.35 -14.31
C GLN A 131 -7.33 11.11 -15.45
N VAL A 132 -8.04 11.29 -16.54
CA VAL A 132 -7.58 12.05 -17.70
C VAL A 132 -8.12 13.46 -17.64
N ASP A 133 -7.23 14.45 -17.78
CA ASP A 133 -7.54 15.87 -17.68
C ASP A 133 -6.93 16.64 -18.85
N PHE A 134 -7.80 17.14 -19.71
CA PHE A 134 -7.42 18.01 -20.84
C PHE A 134 -7.52 19.50 -20.49
N MET A 135 -8.07 19.86 -19.32
CA MET A 135 -8.46 21.23 -19.00
C MET A 135 -7.45 21.97 -18.13
N MET A 136 -6.98 21.31 -17.06
CA MET A 136 -6.12 21.96 -16.06
C MET A 136 -4.77 22.41 -16.62
N PRO A 137 -4.06 21.65 -17.48
CA PRO A 137 -2.80 22.12 -18.05
C PRO A 137 -2.93 23.47 -18.76
N GLN A 138 -3.97 23.63 -19.58
CA GLN A 138 -4.25 24.90 -20.26
C GLN A 138 -4.55 26.04 -19.27
N ARG A 139 -5.35 25.77 -18.24
CA ARG A 139 -5.70 26.77 -17.21
C ARG A 139 -4.51 27.17 -16.35
N LEU A 140 -3.57 26.26 -16.13
CA LEU A 140 -2.32 26.49 -15.42
C LEU A 140 -1.22 27.10 -16.30
N GLY A 141 -1.48 27.27 -17.61
CA GLY A 141 -0.49 27.79 -18.56
C GLY A 141 0.66 26.82 -18.82
N ALA A 142 0.45 25.52 -18.60
CA ALA A 142 1.46 24.49 -18.91
C ALA A 142 1.55 24.31 -20.43
N GLU A 143 2.75 24.47 -20.98
CA GLU A 143 3.03 24.36 -22.42
C GLU A 143 4.26 23.50 -22.66
N TYR A 144 4.29 22.83 -23.80
CA TYR A 144 5.48 22.20 -24.36
C TYR A 144 5.63 22.59 -25.84
N VAL A 145 6.81 22.40 -26.39
CA VAL A 145 7.07 22.63 -27.81
C VAL A 145 7.10 21.27 -28.52
N ASP A 146 6.22 21.09 -29.50
CA ASP A 146 6.15 19.86 -30.29
C ASP A 146 7.25 19.76 -31.33
N GLU A 147 7.31 18.64 -32.06
CA GLU A 147 8.31 18.41 -33.14
C GLU A 147 8.25 19.43 -34.29
N SER A 148 7.09 20.07 -34.46
CA SER A 148 6.91 21.16 -35.45
C SER A 148 7.29 22.54 -34.91
N SER A 149 7.93 22.62 -33.73
CA SER A 149 8.26 23.87 -33.02
C SER A 149 7.03 24.70 -32.63
N THR A 150 5.88 24.07 -32.52
CA THR A 150 4.63 24.73 -32.13
C THR A 150 4.37 24.48 -30.61
N LYS A 151 3.94 25.53 -29.93
CA LYS A 151 3.51 25.44 -28.55
C LYS A 151 2.17 24.68 -28.42
N ARG A 152 2.12 23.71 -27.55
CA ARG A 152 0.94 22.87 -27.24
C ARG A 152 0.72 22.77 -25.74
N HIS A 153 -0.52 22.51 -25.36
CA HIS A 153 -0.83 22.13 -23.98
C HIS A 153 -0.75 20.60 -23.82
N PRO A 154 -0.07 20.10 -22.81
CA PRO A 154 -0.07 18.66 -22.54
C PRO A 154 -1.42 18.20 -21.99
N VAL A 155 -1.67 16.90 -22.05
CA VAL A 155 -2.69 16.24 -21.24
C VAL A 155 -2.09 15.95 -19.86
N MET A 156 -2.87 16.06 -18.82
CA MET A 156 -2.48 15.68 -17.46
C MET A 156 -3.24 14.45 -17.02
N LEU A 157 -2.50 13.46 -16.51
CA LEU A 157 -3.08 12.29 -15.87
C LEU A 157 -2.85 12.40 -14.37
N HIS A 158 -3.94 12.45 -13.61
CA HIS A 158 -3.89 12.34 -12.14
C HIS A 158 -3.95 10.88 -11.76
N ARG A 159 -3.04 10.43 -10.91
CA ARG A 159 -3.01 9.03 -10.52
C ARG A 159 -2.75 8.85 -9.03
N ALA A 160 -3.38 7.85 -8.44
CA ALA A 160 -3.08 7.34 -7.11
C ALA A 160 -3.25 5.81 -7.14
N ILE A 161 -2.32 5.06 -6.55
CA ILE A 161 -2.41 3.60 -6.47
C ILE A 161 -3.21 3.20 -5.24
N VAL A 162 -2.81 3.69 -4.07
CA VAL A 162 -3.50 3.34 -2.80
C VAL A 162 -4.57 4.38 -2.42
N GLY A 163 -4.54 5.56 -3.02
CA GLY A 163 -5.45 6.66 -2.71
C GLY A 163 -5.18 7.19 -1.30
N SER A 164 -6.15 7.10 -0.39
CA SER A 164 -5.89 7.40 1.02
C SER A 164 -5.08 6.29 1.67
N MET A 165 -3.89 6.63 2.20
CA MET A 165 -3.05 5.70 2.96
C MET A 165 -3.80 5.12 4.16
N GLU A 166 -4.58 5.94 4.85
CA GLU A 166 -5.39 5.54 6.00
C GLU A 166 -6.42 4.48 5.62
N ARG A 167 -7.14 4.68 4.51
CA ARG A 167 -8.12 3.71 4.00
C ARG A 167 -7.44 2.42 3.60
N PHE A 168 -6.37 2.51 2.83
CA PHE A 168 -5.62 1.34 2.37
C PHE A 168 -5.07 0.53 3.54
N ILE A 169 -4.46 1.19 4.54
CA ILE A 169 -3.98 0.54 5.77
C ILE A 169 -5.15 -0.13 6.52
N GLY A 170 -6.30 0.53 6.61
CA GLY A 170 -7.49 -0.05 7.23
C GLY A 170 -7.95 -1.34 6.55
N ILE A 171 -8.07 -1.34 5.22
CA ILE A 171 -8.43 -2.52 4.43
C ILE A 171 -7.36 -3.61 4.59
N LEU A 172 -6.07 -3.23 4.59
CA LEU A 172 -4.95 -4.15 4.75
C LEU A 172 -4.97 -4.85 6.12
N ILE A 173 -5.24 -4.09 7.20
CA ILE A 173 -5.39 -4.66 8.56
C ILE A 173 -6.53 -5.67 8.58
N GLU A 174 -7.67 -5.35 7.98
CA GLU A 174 -8.82 -6.25 7.92
C GLU A 174 -8.52 -7.51 7.09
N ASN A 175 -7.88 -7.35 5.93
CA ASN A 175 -7.52 -8.45 5.04
C ASN A 175 -6.60 -9.49 5.72
N HIS A 176 -5.64 -9.02 6.49
CA HIS A 176 -4.70 -9.88 7.24
C HIS A 176 -5.19 -10.22 8.65
N ALA A 177 -6.38 -9.77 9.07
CA ALA A 177 -6.84 -9.86 10.47
C ALA A 177 -5.76 -9.38 11.48
N GLY A 178 -4.96 -8.38 11.11
CA GLY A 178 -3.83 -7.87 11.85
C GLY A 178 -2.58 -8.77 11.88
N ALA A 179 -2.66 -9.98 11.33
CA ALA A 179 -1.54 -10.93 11.28
C ALA A 179 -0.72 -10.76 10.00
N PHE A 180 -0.03 -9.63 9.90
CA PHE A 180 0.77 -9.30 8.72
C PHE A 180 1.88 -10.31 8.43
N PRO A 181 2.26 -10.53 7.15
CA PRO A 181 3.49 -11.20 6.80
C PRO A 181 4.70 -10.42 7.37
N ALA A 182 5.83 -11.08 7.55
CA ALA A 182 6.99 -10.51 8.24
C ALA A 182 7.44 -9.17 7.64
N TRP A 183 7.42 -9.01 6.32
CA TRP A 183 7.85 -7.79 5.65
C TRP A 183 6.94 -6.57 5.93
N LEU A 184 5.64 -6.80 6.19
CA LEU A 184 4.66 -5.74 6.53
C LEU A 184 4.51 -5.50 8.02
N ALA A 185 4.88 -6.46 8.86
CA ALA A 185 4.67 -6.37 10.31
C ALA A 185 5.42 -5.17 10.91
N PRO A 186 4.79 -4.29 11.70
CA PRO A 186 5.46 -3.18 12.38
C PRO A 186 6.61 -3.66 13.26
N ILE A 187 6.45 -4.80 13.91
CA ILE A 187 7.46 -5.53 14.68
C ILE A 187 7.56 -6.91 14.06
N GLN A 188 8.74 -7.27 13.52
CA GLN A 188 8.98 -8.54 12.86
C GLN A 188 9.33 -9.65 13.85
N ALA A 189 10.03 -9.30 14.90
CA ALA A 189 10.42 -10.24 15.96
C ALA A 189 10.53 -9.53 17.31
N VAL A 190 10.30 -10.29 18.39
CA VAL A 190 10.57 -9.85 19.78
C VAL A 190 11.53 -10.82 20.43
N ALA A 191 12.66 -10.31 20.93
CA ALA A 191 13.64 -11.08 21.68
C ALA A 191 13.35 -10.99 23.18
N MET A 192 13.28 -12.13 23.87
CA MET A 192 12.83 -12.23 25.25
C MET A 192 13.80 -13.07 26.10
N ASN A 193 14.15 -12.57 27.27
CA ASN A 193 14.90 -13.34 28.26
C ASN A 193 13.96 -14.20 29.14
N ILE A 194 14.48 -15.34 29.61
CA ILE A 194 13.79 -16.16 30.63
C ILE A 194 14.04 -15.58 32.02
N THR A 195 15.29 -15.16 32.31
CA THR A 195 15.70 -14.48 33.55
C THR A 195 16.54 -13.28 33.24
N ASP A 196 16.83 -12.42 34.22
CA ASP A 196 17.65 -11.20 34.03
C ASP A 196 19.10 -11.53 33.61
N ALA A 197 19.59 -12.75 33.86
CA ALA A 197 20.94 -13.18 33.47
C ALA A 197 21.19 -13.16 31.96
N GLN A 198 20.16 -13.22 31.12
CA GLN A 198 20.28 -13.19 29.66
C GLN A 198 20.02 -11.80 29.07
N ALA A 199 19.68 -10.78 29.87
CA ALA A 199 19.25 -9.47 29.36
C ALA A 199 20.27 -8.82 28.42
N ASP A 200 21.55 -8.88 28.73
CA ASP A 200 22.62 -8.31 27.90
C ASP A 200 22.71 -9.00 26.54
N TYR A 201 22.60 -10.33 26.51
CA TYR A 201 22.63 -11.08 25.26
C TYR A 201 21.38 -10.83 24.41
N VAL A 202 20.20 -10.70 25.00
CA VAL A 202 18.98 -10.31 24.29
C VAL A 202 19.12 -8.92 23.67
N ALA A 203 19.73 -7.97 24.39
CA ALA A 203 20.00 -6.64 23.87
C ALA A 203 20.99 -6.67 22.67
N GLU A 204 22.01 -7.54 22.73
CA GLU A 204 22.95 -7.78 21.63
C GLU A 204 22.24 -8.40 20.41
N VAL A 205 21.42 -9.42 20.59
CA VAL A 205 20.60 -10.06 19.53
C VAL A 205 19.74 -9.00 18.85
N ARG A 206 18.98 -8.21 19.63
CA ARG A 206 18.17 -7.12 19.10
C ARG A 206 18.99 -6.15 18.28
N LYS A 207 20.11 -5.66 18.81
CA LYS A 207 21.00 -4.70 18.13
C LYS A 207 21.55 -5.28 16.82
N THR A 208 21.97 -6.54 16.83
CA THR A 208 22.49 -7.24 15.65
C THR A 208 21.47 -7.30 14.53
N LEU A 209 20.21 -7.65 14.84
CA LEU A 209 19.13 -7.70 13.87
C LEU A 209 18.70 -6.30 13.39
N MET A 210 18.61 -5.33 14.28
CA MET A 210 18.29 -3.94 13.92
C MET A 210 19.34 -3.31 13.00
N ASN A 211 20.63 -3.61 13.19
CA ASN A 211 21.70 -3.12 12.33
C ASN A 211 21.61 -3.68 10.90
N GLN A 212 20.87 -4.77 10.68
CA GLN A 212 20.56 -5.34 9.37
C GLN A 212 19.26 -4.82 8.78
N GLY A 213 18.60 -3.83 9.43
CA GLY A 213 17.40 -3.18 8.96
C GLY A 213 16.09 -3.87 9.40
N PHE A 214 16.13 -4.87 10.28
CA PHE A 214 14.93 -5.52 10.79
C PHE A 214 14.29 -4.74 11.94
N ARG A 215 12.97 -4.78 12.02
CA ARG A 215 12.15 -4.15 13.08
C ARG A 215 12.00 -5.15 14.23
N VAL A 216 12.93 -5.09 15.17
CA VAL A 216 13.02 -6.03 16.30
C VAL A 216 12.93 -5.29 17.63
N GLU A 217 12.07 -5.77 18.51
CA GLU A 217 11.96 -5.29 19.88
C GLU A 217 12.52 -6.31 20.88
N SER A 218 12.68 -5.89 22.13
CA SER A 218 13.06 -6.78 23.23
C SER A 218 12.07 -6.65 24.39
N ASP A 219 11.76 -7.76 25.03
CA ASP A 219 10.98 -7.80 26.26
C ASP A 219 11.81 -8.36 27.40
N LEU A 220 12.37 -7.43 28.17
CA LEU A 220 13.24 -7.72 29.32
C LEU A 220 12.50 -7.64 30.67
N ARG A 221 11.17 -7.55 30.66
CA ARG A 221 10.37 -7.51 31.89
C ARG A 221 10.60 -8.74 32.74
N ASN A 222 10.57 -8.57 34.04
CA ASN A 222 10.63 -9.70 35.01
C ASN A 222 9.26 -10.39 35.10
N GLU A 223 8.91 -11.10 33.99
CA GLU A 223 7.66 -11.83 33.84
C GLU A 223 7.93 -13.27 33.38
N LYS A 224 7.01 -14.17 33.64
CA LYS A 224 7.13 -15.57 33.18
C LYS A 224 7.19 -15.60 31.65
N ILE A 225 8.11 -16.37 31.08
CA ILE A 225 8.31 -16.47 29.64
C ILE A 225 7.02 -16.86 28.89
N GLY A 226 6.20 -17.75 29.47
CA GLY A 226 4.90 -18.10 28.86
C GLY A 226 3.91 -16.93 28.77
N TYR A 227 3.97 -15.97 29.71
CA TYR A 227 3.17 -14.77 29.68
C TYR A 227 3.64 -13.84 28.56
N LYS A 228 4.95 -13.59 28.46
CA LYS A 228 5.56 -12.78 27.38
C LYS A 228 5.20 -13.35 26.01
N ILE A 229 5.39 -14.68 25.81
CA ILE A 229 5.03 -15.36 24.54
C ILE A 229 3.57 -15.12 24.21
N ARG A 230 2.66 -15.33 25.16
CA ARG A 230 1.22 -15.14 24.93
C ARG A 230 0.88 -13.71 24.54
N GLU A 231 1.46 -12.73 25.22
CA GLU A 231 1.20 -11.31 24.98
C GLU A 231 1.61 -10.91 23.55
N HIS A 232 2.83 -11.25 23.15
CA HIS A 232 3.33 -10.94 21.80
C HIS A 232 2.64 -11.77 20.70
N THR A 233 2.18 -12.98 21.00
CA THR A 233 1.32 -13.75 20.09
C THR A 233 -0.03 -13.05 19.87
N LEU A 234 -0.65 -12.50 20.93
CA LEU A 234 -1.89 -11.74 20.81
C LEU A 234 -1.70 -10.43 20.00
N GLN A 235 -0.51 -9.84 20.07
CA GLN A 235 -0.11 -8.69 19.26
C GLN A 235 0.23 -9.06 17.80
N LYS A 236 0.13 -10.34 17.43
CA LYS A 236 0.39 -10.86 16.08
C LYS A 236 1.83 -10.69 15.60
N VAL A 237 2.81 -10.59 16.50
CA VAL A 237 4.23 -10.53 16.15
C VAL A 237 4.63 -11.82 15.43
N PRO A 238 5.23 -11.76 14.20
CA PRO A 238 5.56 -12.95 13.41
C PRO A 238 6.49 -13.93 14.11
N TYR A 239 7.55 -13.43 14.75
CA TYR A 239 8.57 -14.25 15.38
C TYR A 239 8.84 -13.89 16.84
N LEU A 240 8.94 -14.91 17.67
CA LEU A 240 9.25 -14.84 19.09
C LEU A 240 10.59 -15.51 19.33
N LEU A 241 11.59 -14.75 19.79
CA LEU A 241 12.96 -15.21 20.01
C LEU A 241 13.18 -15.36 21.52
N VAL A 242 13.27 -16.58 21.98
CA VAL A 242 13.45 -16.89 23.42
C VAL A 242 14.92 -17.19 23.70
N VAL A 243 15.43 -16.59 24.76
CA VAL A 243 16.81 -16.76 25.21
C VAL A 243 16.83 -17.22 26.66
N GLY A 244 17.32 -18.43 26.85
CA GLY A 244 17.69 -19.00 28.16
C GLY A 244 19.20 -19.08 28.30
N ASP A 245 19.67 -19.77 29.37
CA ASP A 245 21.10 -19.95 29.66
C ASP A 245 21.79 -20.70 28.52
N ARG A 246 21.15 -21.75 27.99
CA ARG A 246 21.67 -22.54 26.87
C ARG A 246 21.89 -21.69 25.61
N GLU A 247 20.91 -20.89 25.24
CA GLU A 247 21.00 -20.03 24.05
C GLU A 247 22.11 -18.99 24.20
N LYS A 248 22.25 -18.39 25.41
CA LYS A 248 23.34 -17.48 25.73
C LYS A 248 24.72 -18.13 25.64
N GLU A 249 24.87 -19.34 26.20
CA GLU A 249 26.15 -20.08 26.21
C GLU A 249 26.56 -20.50 24.80
N THR A 250 25.58 -20.88 23.94
CA THR A 250 25.86 -21.37 22.60
C THR A 250 25.80 -20.27 21.52
N GLY A 251 25.46 -19.03 21.87
CA GLY A 251 25.35 -17.93 20.89
C GLY A 251 24.16 -18.10 19.94
N THR A 252 23.07 -18.77 20.39
CA THR A 252 21.87 -19.07 19.61
C THR A 252 20.63 -18.36 20.16
N ILE A 253 19.51 -18.53 19.47
CA ILE A 253 18.17 -18.09 19.90
C ILE A 253 17.17 -19.22 19.62
N ALA A 254 16.23 -19.47 20.51
CA ALA A 254 15.12 -20.39 20.28
C ALA A 254 13.98 -19.62 19.56
N VAL A 255 13.63 -20.03 18.35
CA VAL A 255 12.71 -19.31 17.47
C VAL A 255 11.35 -19.97 17.44
N ARG A 256 10.29 -19.19 17.65
CA ARG A 256 8.90 -19.64 17.52
C ARG A 256 8.13 -18.69 16.59
N THR A 257 7.20 -19.25 15.82
CA THR A 257 6.25 -18.43 15.05
C THR A 257 5.06 -18.04 15.93
N ARG A 258 4.31 -17.03 15.52
CA ARG A 258 3.06 -16.61 16.19
C ARG A 258 1.98 -17.70 16.20
N GLU A 259 2.03 -18.63 15.24
CA GLU A 259 1.14 -19.80 15.17
C GLU A 259 1.53 -20.89 16.19
N GLY A 260 2.63 -20.70 16.92
CA GLY A 260 3.10 -21.62 17.95
C GLY A 260 4.04 -22.71 17.44
N VAL A 261 4.47 -22.65 16.19
CA VAL A 261 5.44 -23.59 15.63
C VAL A 261 6.81 -23.30 16.23
N ASP A 262 7.45 -24.32 16.81
CA ASP A 262 8.81 -24.25 17.33
C ASP A 262 9.77 -24.58 16.18
N LEU A 263 10.61 -23.62 15.81
CA LEU A 263 11.63 -23.78 14.77
C LEU A 263 12.99 -24.25 15.33
N GLY A 264 13.05 -24.45 16.66
CA GLY A 264 14.27 -24.83 17.35
C GLY A 264 15.22 -23.69 17.63
N SER A 265 16.40 -24.03 18.19
CA SER A 265 17.48 -23.07 18.46
C SER A 265 18.40 -22.97 17.23
N MET A 266 18.68 -21.74 16.83
CA MET A 266 19.56 -21.46 15.67
C MET A 266 20.45 -20.25 15.93
N PRO A 267 21.58 -20.12 15.23
CA PRO A 267 22.42 -18.91 15.27
C PRO A 267 21.65 -17.67 14.84
N VAL A 268 21.95 -16.50 15.42
CA VAL A 268 21.31 -15.22 15.06
C VAL A 268 21.44 -14.91 13.57
N ALA A 269 22.59 -15.25 12.97
CA ALA A 269 22.85 -15.06 11.53
C ALA A 269 21.92 -15.91 10.64
N GLU A 270 21.61 -17.12 11.06
CA GLU A 270 20.68 -18.00 10.32
C GLU A 270 19.24 -17.45 10.38
N PHE A 271 18.80 -17.01 11.55
CA PHE A 271 17.51 -16.34 11.67
C PHE A 271 17.45 -15.04 10.84
N ALA A 272 18.53 -14.26 10.83
CA ALA A 272 18.59 -13.04 10.02
C ALA A 272 18.47 -13.37 8.50
N ALA A 273 19.13 -14.42 8.03
CA ALA A 273 19.01 -14.87 6.65
C ALA A 273 17.57 -15.34 6.31
N LYS A 274 16.93 -16.08 7.24
CA LYS A 274 15.52 -16.46 7.10
C LYS A 274 14.62 -15.25 6.99
N LEU A 275 14.77 -14.30 7.91
CA LEU A 275 13.93 -13.09 7.92
C LEU A 275 14.18 -12.21 6.68
N ALA A 276 15.42 -12.16 6.19
CA ALA A 276 15.76 -11.46 4.95
C ALA A 276 15.06 -12.08 3.72
N ALA A 277 14.95 -13.39 3.65
CA ALA A 277 14.24 -14.08 2.58
C ALA A 277 12.72 -13.79 2.59
N GLU A 278 12.16 -13.43 3.74
CA GLU A 278 10.75 -13.06 3.92
C GLU A 278 10.54 -11.53 3.94
N ASN A 279 11.59 -10.72 3.75
CA ASN A 279 11.52 -9.26 3.88
C ASN A 279 11.13 -8.56 2.55
N GLY A 280 10.20 -9.15 1.84
CA GLY A 280 9.59 -8.62 0.61
C GLY A 280 8.29 -9.35 0.29
N PRO A 281 7.50 -8.84 -0.68
CA PRO A 281 6.34 -9.56 -1.17
C PRO A 281 6.75 -10.96 -1.66
N ALA A 282 5.84 -11.93 -1.52
CA ALA A 282 6.05 -13.24 -2.10
C ALA A 282 6.20 -13.12 -3.63
N ALA A 283 7.24 -13.76 -4.17
CA ALA A 283 7.53 -13.75 -5.61
C ALA A 283 6.45 -14.47 -6.42
#